data_db05ed98f0e666e6bf894b6cd30498db
#
_entry.id   db05ed98f0e666e6bf894b6cd30498db
#
_cell.length_a   1.000
_cell.length_b   1.000
_cell.length_c   1.000
_cell.angle_alpha   90.00
_cell.angle_beta   90.00
_cell.angle_gamma   90.00
#
_symmetry.space_group_name_H-M   'P 1'
#
loop_
_entity.id
_entity.type
_entity.pdbx_description
1 polymer ?
#
loop_
_entity_poly.entity_id
_entity_poly.type
_entity_poly.pdbx_seq_one_letter_code
_entity_poly.pdbx_strand_id
1 'polypeptide(L)'
;MRRVVTYVALLLLAGCAQQSGRQTETTPEPDIGGGGIEQPVTPPVVDTGTPVTPEPIPEPEVKPLPEPEVKPEPKPQPVVTKTDDGKLILGNEEWLWIAQAQQHIRAKVDDGKTLSSIGVSNLQAFERDGKDWVKFNAGGKDVELPVERWLKSKKSENPQAVVKLRAKLGELNELTEFALGAGQGIVLGMNFIRDVAVVDSNRKFVQPKAK
;
A
#
# COMPACT_ATOMS: atom_id res chain seq x y z
N MET A 1 25.27 -11.64 -56.55
CA MET A 1 25.92 -12.94 -56.28
C MET A 1 25.19 -13.59 -55.11
N ARG A 2 24.56 -14.72 -55.43
CA ARG A 2 23.72 -15.54 -54.56
C ARG A 2 24.57 -16.23 -53.49
N ARG A 3 24.11 -16.34 -52.27
CA ARG A 3 24.31 -17.50 -51.42
C ARG A 3 23.11 -17.68 -50.50
N VAL A 4 22.24 -18.55 -50.91
CA VAL A 4 21.23 -19.24 -50.15
C VAL A 4 21.96 -20.28 -49.30
N VAL A 5 21.76 -20.30 -48.00
CA VAL A 5 22.10 -21.44 -47.16
C VAL A 5 20.84 -21.84 -46.39
N THR A 6 20.27 -22.87 -46.93
CA THR A 6 19.22 -23.70 -46.35
C THR A 6 19.85 -24.60 -45.28
N TYR A 7 19.36 -24.62 -44.06
CA TYR A 7 19.58 -25.71 -43.13
C TYR A 7 18.26 -26.30 -42.65
N VAL A 8 18.17 -27.52 -43.01
CA VAL A 8 17.17 -28.53 -42.80
C VAL A 8 17.08 -28.94 -41.34
N ALA A 9 15.85 -29.27 -40.98
CA ALA A 9 15.33 -29.91 -39.79
C ALA A 9 16.23 -30.96 -39.10
N LEU A 10 16.09 -31.08 -37.80
CA LEU A 10 16.09 -32.33 -37.10
C LEU A 10 15.18 -32.29 -35.90
N LEU A 11 14.03 -32.99 -36.03
CA LEU A 11 13.15 -33.45 -34.99
C LEU A 11 13.86 -34.55 -34.19
N LEU A 12 13.89 -34.47 -32.90
CA LEU A 12 13.98 -35.66 -32.04
C LEU A 12 12.97 -35.54 -30.89
N LEU A 13 11.96 -36.39 -31.04
CA LEU A 13 11.02 -36.86 -30.02
C LEU A 13 11.72 -37.88 -29.10
N ALA A 14 11.66 -37.67 -27.82
CA ALA A 14 11.66 -38.72 -26.79
C ALA A 14 11.23 -38.03 -25.50
N GLY A 15 10.20 -38.33 -24.83
CA GLY A 15 9.62 -39.63 -24.45
C GLY A 15 9.54 -39.69 -22.95
N CYS A 16 8.30 -39.61 -22.41
CA CYS A 16 7.79 -40.24 -21.19
C CYS A 16 8.68 -40.36 -19.96
N ALA A 17 8.19 -39.84 -18.85
CA ALA A 17 8.00 -40.65 -17.64
C ALA A 17 7.03 -40.01 -16.68
N GLN A 18 5.87 -40.58 -16.55
CA GLN A 18 4.98 -40.50 -15.41
C GLN A 18 5.72 -41.01 -14.17
N GLN A 19 5.57 -40.35 -13.07
CA GLN A 19 5.60 -41.03 -11.76
C GLN A 19 4.62 -40.37 -10.81
N SER A 20 3.48 -41.02 -10.72
CA SER A 20 2.54 -40.94 -9.63
C SER A 20 3.26 -41.39 -8.34
N GLY A 21 3.40 -40.49 -7.39
CA GLY A 21 3.79 -40.79 -6.03
C GLY A 21 2.72 -40.28 -5.08
N ARG A 22 1.71 -41.15 -4.90
CA ARG A 22 0.68 -41.03 -3.87
C ARG A 22 1.34 -41.44 -2.55
N GLN A 23 1.61 -40.52 -1.68
CA GLN A 23 1.88 -40.83 -0.29
C GLN A 23 0.74 -40.27 0.56
N THR A 24 -0.08 -41.21 1.00
CA THR A 24 -0.96 -41.08 2.14
C THR A 24 -0.09 -41.03 3.37
N GLU A 25 -0.06 -39.93 4.07
CA GLU A 25 0.46 -39.84 5.43
C GLU A 25 -0.70 -39.72 6.40
N THR A 26 -0.78 -40.75 7.19
CA THR A 26 -1.65 -41.06 8.30
C THR A 26 -1.56 -39.99 9.38
N THR A 27 -2.70 -39.45 9.75
CA THR A 27 -2.92 -38.71 11.00
C THR A 27 -2.78 -39.69 12.17
N PRO A 28 -2.04 -39.37 13.21
CA PRO A 28 -2.20 -40.04 14.50
C PRO A 28 -3.27 -39.35 15.33
N GLU A 29 -4.32 -40.08 15.59
CA GLU A 29 -5.34 -39.84 16.59
C GLU A 29 -4.70 -39.91 18.00
N PRO A 30 -4.99 -39.00 18.92
CA PRO A 30 -4.65 -39.21 20.33
C PRO A 30 -5.73 -40.02 21.03
N ASP A 31 -5.27 -41.09 21.59
CA ASP A 31 -5.88 -42.05 22.48
C ASP A 31 -6.64 -41.39 23.64
N ILE A 32 -7.92 -41.77 23.75
CA ILE A 32 -8.78 -41.43 24.87
C ILE A 32 -8.76 -42.60 25.86
N GLY A 33 -7.87 -42.46 26.82
CA GLY A 33 -7.82 -43.34 28.01
C GLY A 33 -8.76 -42.82 29.09
N GLY A 34 -9.69 -43.63 29.42
CA GLY A 34 -10.74 -43.71 30.32
C GLY A 34 -10.66 -43.23 31.76
N GLY A 35 -11.82 -43.01 32.31
CA GLY A 35 -12.18 -43.41 33.65
C GLY A 35 -12.25 -42.27 34.66
N GLY A 36 -13.42 -42.00 35.16
CA GLY A 36 -13.59 -41.29 36.42
C GLY A 36 -14.98 -40.63 36.54
N ILE A 37 -15.95 -41.45 36.85
CA ILE A 37 -17.28 -41.01 37.34
C ILE A 37 -17.11 -40.57 38.78
N GLU A 38 -17.29 -39.30 39.08
CA GLU A 38 -17.59 -38.86 40.47
C GLU A 38 -18.83 -38.00 40.49
N GLN A 39 -19.72 -38.43 41.40
CA GLN A 39 -21.10 -38.01 41.62
C GLN A 39 -21.18 -36.57 42.14
N PRO A 40 -22.30 -35.89 41.96
CA PRO A 40 -22.51 -34.55 42.51
C PRO A 40 -22.81 -34.64 44.01
N VAL A 41 -21.98 -33.98 44.80
CA VAL A 41 -22.22 -33.72 46.21
C VAL A 41 -23.13 -32.55 46.35
N THR A 42 -24.32 -32.82 46.87
CA THR A 42 -25.28 -31.84 47.35
C THR A 42 -24.73 -31.05 48.54
N PRO A 43 -24.84 -29.70 48.55
CA PRO A 43 -24.53 -28.94 49.77
C PRO A 43 -25.69 -29.01 50.74
N PRO A 44 -25.40 -28.98 52.07
CA PRO A 44 -26.41 -29.08 53.09
C PRO A 44 -27.26 -27.77 53.16
N VAL A 45 -28.55 -27.99 53.34
CA VAL A 45 -29.53 -26.98 53.68
C VAL A 45 -29.23 -26.44 55.08
N VAL A 46 -28.96 -25.16 55.21
CA VAL A 46 -28.89 -24.47 56.48
C VAL A 46 -30.09 -23.53 56.60
N ASP A 47 -30.70 -23.74 57.66
CA ASP A 47 -31.98 -23.28 58.20
C ASP A 47 -32.15 -21.77 58.26
N THR A 48 -33.38 -21.42 58.16
CA THR A 48 -34.12 -20.19 58.32
C THR A 48 -33.53 -19.18 59.31
N GLY A 49 -33.01 -18.09 58.82
CA GLY A 49 -32.81 -16.87 59.61
C GLY A 49 -33.72 -15.75 59.07
N THR A 50 -34.52 -15.20 59.91
CA THR A 50 -35.49 -14.13 59.78
C THR A 50 -35.00 -12.98 58.85
N PRO A 51 -35.84 -12.42 57.97
CA PRO A 51 -35.46 -11.28 57.17
C PRO A 51 -35.36 -10.01 58.02
N VAL A 52 -34.15 -9.54 58.23
CA VAL A 52 -33.89 -8.20 58.76
C VAL A 52 -33.95 -7.26 57.57
N THR A 53 -34.97 -6.40 57.55
CA THR A 53 -35.07 -5.28 56.61
C THR A 53 -33.87 -4.35 56.85
N PRO A 54 -33.01 -4.16 55.87
CA PRO A 54 -31.96 -3.13 55.98
C PRO A 54 -32.60 -1.75 55.82
N GLU A 55 -32.35 -0.89 56.79
CA GLU A 55 -32.64 0.55 56.69
C GLU A 55 -31.93 1.12 55.46
N PRO A 56 -32.56 2.05 54.72
CA PRO A 56 -31.90 2.67 53.55
C PRO A 56 -30.72 3.51 54.01
N ILE A 57 -29.53 3.09 53.57
CA ILE A 57 -28.31 3.86 53.68
C ILE A 57 -28.51 5.14 52.86
N PRO A 58 -28.29 6.34 53.41
CA PRO A 58 -28.39 7.56 52.63
C PRO A 58 -27.34 7.53 51.51
N GLU A 59 -27.82 7.66 50.27
CA GLU A 59 -27.01 7.75 49.05
C GLU A 59 -26.06 8.95 49.19
N PRO A 60 -24.75 8.77 49.00
CA PRO A 60 -23.83 9.87 49.08
C PRO A 60 -24.13 10.85 47.93
N GLU A 61 -24.45 12.09 48.30
CA GLU A 61 -24.61 13.21 47.40
C GLU A 61 -23.36 13.34 46.49
N VAL A 62 -23.46 12.85 45.25
CA VAL A 62 -22.40 13.00 44.26
C VAL A 62 -22.41 14.47 43.84
N LYS A 63 -21.50 15.25 44.39
CA LYS A 63 -21.20 16.59 43.88
C LYS A 63 -20.81 16.47 42.43
N PRO A 64 -21.39 17.24 41.50
CA PRO A 64 -21.00 17.24 40.11
C PRO A 64 -19.48 17.53 40.00
N LEU A 65 -18.76 16.60 39.40
CA LEU A 65 -17.35 16.83 39.03
C LEU A 65 -17.33 18.04 38.10
N PRO A 66 -16.44 19.02 38.31
CA PRO A 66 -16.34 20.15 37.40
C PRO A 66 -16.03 19.59 35.99
N GLU A 67 -16.85 19.99 35.05
CA GLU A 67 -16.70 19.69 33.62
C GLU A 67 -15.30 20.15 33.19
N PRO A 68 -14.52 19.29 32.52
CA PRO A 68 -13.18 19.70 32.09
C PRO A 68 -13.29 20.91 31.17
N GLU A 69 -12.68 22.03 31.57
CA GLU A 69 -12.53 23.21 30.71
C GLU A 69 -11.92 22.79 29.39
N VAL A 70 -12.71 22.76 28.33
CA VAL A 70 -12.28 22.54 26.97
C VAL A 70 -11.40 23.75 26.59
N LYS A 71 -10.09 23.58 26.76
CA LYS A 71 -9.11 24.54 26.30
C LYS A 71 -9.37 24.79 24.80
N PRO A 72 -9.62 26.03 24.36
CA PRO A 72 -9.88 26.31 22.95
C PRO A 72 -8.77 25.73 22.08
N GLU A 73 -9.12 24.83 21.15
CA GLU A 73 -8.15 24.35 20.16
C GLU A 73 -7.55 25.56 19.42
N PRO A 74 -6.22 25.61 19.29
CA PRO A 74 -5.58 26.70 18.55
C PRO A 74 -6.16 26.74 17.14
N LYS A 75 -6.72 27.87 16.73
CA LYS A 75 -7.19 28.08 15.35
C LYS A 75 -6.06 27.69 14.40
N PRO A 76 -6.31 26.86 13.37
CA PRO A 76 -5.27 26.48 12.42
C PRO A 76 -4.64 27.74 11.81
N GLN A 77 -3.36 27.91 12.02
CA GLN A 77 -2.62 28.99 11.39
C GLN A 77 -2.57 28.74 9.88
N PRO A 78 -2.64 29.78 9.04
CA PRO A 78 -2.54 29.62 7.60
C PRO A 78 -1.24 28.88 7.26
N VAL A 79 -1.35 27.71 6.65
CA VAL A 79 -0.18 26.95 6.21
C VAL A 79 0.39 27.66 4.98
N VAL A 80 1.62 28.16 5.07
CA VAL A 80 2.32 28.72 3.91
C VAL A 80 2.64 27.55 2.96
N THR A 81 2.04 27.57 1.76
CA THR A 81 2.15 26.53 0.73
C THR A 81 3.03 26.91 -0.43
N LYS A 82 3.44 28.18 -0.51
CA LYS A 82 4.30 28.74 -1.57
C LYS A 82 5.39 29.61 -0.99
N THR A 83 6.48 29.68 -1.71
CA THR A 83 7.56 30.65 -1.48
C THR A 83 7.22 32.02 -2.10
N ASP A 84 7.98 33.05 -1.76
CA ASP A 84 7.79 34.41 -2.28
C ASP A 84 8.00 34.47 -3.82
N ASP A 85 8.83 33.58 -4.38
CA ASP A 85 9.07 33.43 -5.82
C ASP A 85 8.04 32.52 -6.51
N GLY A 86 6.99 32.12 -5.80
CA GLY A 86 5.83 31.39 -6.35
C GLY A 86 6.00 29.87 -6.48
N LYS A 87 7.13 29.31 -6.04
CA LYS A 87 7.32 27.86 -6.03
C LYS A 87 6.49 27.21 -4.92
N LEU A 88 6.03 25.99 -5.16
CA LEU A 88 5.35 25.23 -4.14
C LEU A 88 6.32 24.81 -3.01
N ILE A 89 5.85 24.83 -1.79
CA ILE A 89 6.55 24.22 -0.66
C ILE A 89 5.96 22.81 -0.50
N LEU A 90 6.79 21.79 -0.62
CA LEU A 90 6.43 20.40 -0.44
C LEU A 90 7.01 19.87 0.86
N GLY A 91 6.26 19.03 1.57
CA GLY A 91 6.80 18.24 2.66
C GLY A 91 7.57 17.02 2.17
N ASN A 92 8.11 16.23 3.08
CA ASN A 92 8.75 14.96 2.75
C ASN A 92 7.74 13.89 2.30
N GLU A 93 6.43 14.10 2.55
CA GLU A 93 5.31 13.29 2.05
C GLU A 93 4.18 14.21 1.60
N GLU A 94 3.57 13.89 0.46
CA GLU A 94 2.46 14.64 -0.12
C GLU A 94 1.40 13.72 -0.72
N TRP A 95 0.18 14.24 -0.93
CA TRP A 95 -0.86 13.55 -1.65
C TRP A 95 -0.79 13.88 -3.14
N LEU A 96 -0.51 12.86 -3.94
CA LEU A 96 -0.45 12.97 -5.39
C LEU A 96 -1.66 12.31 -6.02
N TRP A 97 -2.40 13.04 -6.84
CA TRP A 97 -3.45 12.49 -7.68
C TRP A 97 -2.86 11.92 -8.95
N ILE A 98 -3.10 10.65 -9.24
CA ILE A 98 -2.72 10.00 -10.50
C ILE A 98 -3.97 9.81 -11.35
N ALA A 99 -4.01 10.49 -12.49
CA ALA A 99 -5.20 10.50 -13.35
C ALA A 99 -5.56 9.11 -13.88
N GLN A 100 -4.57 8.30 -14.26
CA GLN A 100 -4.78 6.95 -14.77
C GLN A 100 -5.30 5.99 -13.68
N ALA A 101 -4.85 6.15 -12.45
CA ALA A 101 -5.34 5.39 -11.30
C ALA A 101 -6.63 5.97 -10.70
N GLN A 102 -6.99 7.22 -11.06
CA GLN A 102 -8.15 7.97 -10.55
C GLN A 102 -8.22 8.02 -9.01
N GLN A 103 -7.08 8.23 -8.37
CA GLN A 103 -7.01 8.29 -6.92
C GLN A 103 -5.82 9.10 -6.42
N HIS A 104 -5.89 9.49 -5.15
CA HIS A 104 -4.77 10.04 -4.44
C HIS A 104 -3.91 8.92 -3.87
N ILE A 105 -2.64 8.96 -4.17
CA ILE A 105 -1.64 8.05 -3.62
C ILE A 105 -0.66 8.87 -2.80
N ARG A 106 -0.25 8.35 -1.65
CA ARG A 106 0.78 8.99 -0.85
C ARG A 106 2.13 8.90 -1.57
N ALA A 107 2.76 10.04 -1.75
CA ALA A 107 4.04 10.17 -2.41
C ALA A 107 5.10 10.65 -1.41
N LYS A 108 6.22 9.97 -1.35
CA LYS A 108 7.43 10.47 -0.70
C LYS A 108 8.12 11.44 -1.66
N VAL A 109 8.54 12.58 -1.17
CA VAL A 109 9.32 13.57 -1.93
C VAL A 109 10.81 13.31 -1.65
N ASP A 110 11.59 13.11 -2.72
CA ASP A 110 13.02 12.77 -2.61
C ASP A 110 13.82 13.54 -3.68
N ASP A 111 14.42 14.64 -3.27
CA ASP A 111 15.23 15.52 -4.11
C ASP A 111 16.59 14.91 -4.52
N GLY A 112 16.99 13.82 -3.86
CA GLY A 112 18.13 13.00 -4.26
C GLY A 112 17.85 12.06 -5.43
N LYS A 113 16.58 11.88 -5.82
CA LYS A 113 16.17 11.04 -6.95
C LYS A 113 16.05 11.88 -8.22
N THR A 114 16.68 11.44 -9.29
CA THR A 114 16.54 12.10 -10.60
C THR A 114 15.19 11.85 -11.25
N LEU A 115 14.65 10.61 -11.13
CA LEU A 115 13.43 10.16 -11.76
C LEU A 115 12.41 9.71 -10.72
N SER A 116 11.18 10.14 -10.90
CA SER A 116 10.04 9.68 -10.11
C SER A 116 9.76 8.19 -10.36
N SER A 117 9.23 7.51 -9.35
CA SER A 117 8.85 6.10 -9.46
C SER A 117 7.51 5.83 -8.80
N ILE A 118 6.81 4.82 -9.29
CA ILE A 118 5.55 4.34 -8.74
C ILE A 118 5.61 2.84 -8.52
N GLY A 119 5.19 2.41 -7.33
CA GLY A 119 5.02 1.01 -7.00
C GLY A 119 3.75 0.46 -7.63
N VAL A 120 3.88 -0.65 -8.34
CA VAL A 120 2.77 -1.30 -9.05
C VAL A 120 2.78 -2.81 -8.80
N SER A 121 1.64 -3.44 -9.06
CA SER A 121 1.51 -4.89 -9.05
C SER A 121 1.02 -5.39 -10.42
N ASN A 122 1.14 -6.70 -10.65
CA ASN A 122 0.69 -7.37 -11.87
C ASN A 122 1.26 -6.74 -13.16
N LEU A 123 2.53 -6.31 -13.12
CA LEU A 123 3.21 -5.70 -14.26
C LEU A 123 3.45 -6.75 -15.36
N GLN A 124 2.90 -6.49 -16.54
CA GLN A 124 3.03 -7.31 -17.73
C GLN A 124 3.43 -6.43 -18.92
N ALA A 125 4.51 -6.78 -19.59
CA ALA A 125 4.92 -6.15 -20.83
C ALA A 125 4.30 -6.90 -22.00
N PHE A 126 3.87 -6.15 -23.02
CA PHE A 126 3.35 -6.67 -24.27
C PHE A 126 3.61 -5.71 -25.42
N GLU A 127 3.44 -6.18 -26.65
CA GLU A 127 3.57 -5.37 -27.84
C GLU A 127 2.19 -5.03 -28.42
N ARG A 128 2.01 -3.79 -28.84
CA ARG A 128 0.85 -3.33 -29.59
C ARG A 128 1.29 -2.38 -30.71
N ASP A 129 0.95 -2.71 -31.94
CA ASP A 129 1.28 -1.90 -33.13
C ASP A 129 2.77 -1.57 -33.26
N GLY A 130 3.63 -2.54 -32.99
CA GLY A 130 5.09 -2.39 -33.06
C GLY A 130 5.70 -1.52 -31.95
N LYS A 131 4.96 -1.27 -30.87
CA LYS A 131 5.40 -0.50 -29.71
C LYS A 131 5.30 -1.32 -28.43
N ASP A 132 6.24 -1.09 -27.54
CA ASP A 132 6.19 -1.69 -26.20
C ASP A 132 5.12 -1.03 -25.35
N TRP A 133 4.31 -1.84 -24.73
CA TRP A 133 3.27 -1.45 -23.77
C TRP A 133 3.43 -2.21 -22.48
N VAL A 134 2.88 -1.64 -21.43
CA VAL A 134 2.77 -2.31 -20.12
C VAL A 134 1.36 -2.21 -19.60
N LYS A 135 0.88 -3.32 -19.02
CA LYS A 135 -0.30 -3.39 -18.19
C LYS A 135 0.14 -3.61 -16.75
N PHE A 136 -0.45 -2.87 -15.83
CA PHE A 136 -0.13 -2.97 -14.40
C PHE A 136 -1.31 -2.52 -13.55
N ASN A 137 -1.28 -2.87 -12.26
CA ASN A 137 -2.25 -2.35 -11.31
C ASN A 137 -1.57 -1.28 -10.45
N ALA A 138 -2.16 -0.09 -10.42
CA ALA A 138 -1.76 1.02 -9.58
C ALA A 138 -2.92 1.41 -8.67
N GLY A 139 -2.73 1.23 -7.35
CA GLY A 139 -3.72 1.57 -6.35
C GLY A 139 -5.09 0.88 -6.54
N GLY A 140 -5.10 -0.37 -7.01
CA GLY A 140 -6.32 -1.16 -7.22
C GLY A 140 -6.96 -1.00 -8.60
N LYS A 141 -6.41 -0.15 -9.49
CA LYS A 141 -6.89 0.00 -10.87
C LYS A 141 -5.89 -0.55 -11.88
N ASP A 142 -6.43 -1.25 -12.87
CA ASP A 142 -5.66 -1.70 -14.02
C ASP A 142 -5.44 -0.54 -14.99
N VAL A 143 -4.21 -0.37 -15.42
CA VAL A 143 -3.75 0.70 -16.30
C VAL A 143 -2.93 0.07 -17.42
N GLU A 144 -3.15 0.52 -18.65
CA GLU A 144 -2.34 0.14 -19.82
C GLU A 144 -1.73 1.41 -20.43
N LEU A 145 -0.42 1.42 -20.62
CA LEU A 145 0.30 2.57 -21.15
C LEU A 145 1.43 2.14 -22.08
N PRO A 146 1.76 2.97 -23.08
CA PRO A 146 2.98 2.78 -23.86
C PRO A 146 4.22 3.02 -23.00
N VAL A 147 5.25 2.25 -23.25
CA VAL A 147 6.57 2.41 -22.64
C VAL A 147 7.31 3.51 -23.38
N GLU A 148 7.75 4.54 -22.65
CA GLU A 148 8.59 5.60 -23.23
C GLU A 148 10.03 5.11 -23.44
N ARG A 149 10.54 4.36 -22.46
CA ARG A 149 11.87 3.74 -22.48
C ARG A 149 12.03 2.69 -21.40
N TRP A 150 13.05 1.86 -21.59
CA TRP A 150 13.47 0.86 -20.60
C TRP A 150 14.72 1.30 -19.87
N LEU A 151 14.72 1.25 -18.54
CA LEU A 151 15.90 1.48 -17.72
C LEU A 151 16.56 0.14 -17.39
N LYS A 152 17.83 0.03 -17.75
CA LYS A 152 18.67 -1.10 -17.33
C LYS A 152 19.31 -0.76 -16.00
N SER A 153 19.14 -1.62 -15.01
CA SER A 153 19.79 -1.50 -13.71
C SER A 153 20.95 -2.50 -13.62
N LYS A 154 22.08 -2.06 -13.07
CA LYS A 154 23.18 -2.98 -12.75
C LYS A 154 22.83 -3.99 -11.65
N LYS A 155 21.75 -3.72 -10.89
CA LYS A 155 21.31 -4.52 -9.75
C LYS A 155 20.12 -5.45 -10.08
N SER A 156 19.54 -5.35 -11.27
CA SER A 156 18.37 -6.13 -11.68
C SER A 156 18.57 -6.59 -13.13
N GLU A 157 18.39 -7.87 -13.37
CA GLU A 157 18.41 -8.45 -14.72
C GLU A 157 17.22 -7.98 -15.57
N ASN A 158 16.10 -7.63 -14.92
CA ASN A 158 14.91 -7.17 -15.60
C ASN A 158 14.93 -5.66 -15.79
N PRO A 159 14.77 -5.17 -17.02
CA PRO A 159 14.67 -3.74 -17.30
C PRO A 159 13.37 -3.19 -16.68
N GLN A 160 13.46 -1.97 -16.18
CA GLN A 160 12.34 -1.26 -15.58
C GLN A 160 11.67 -0.37 -16.64
N ALA A 161 10.36 -0.53 -16.84
CA ALA A 161 9.62 0.30 -17.76
C ALA A 161 9.45 1.72 -17.20
N VAL A 162 9.58 2.71 -18.06
CA VAL A 162 9.24 4.11 -17.79
C VAL A 162 8.03 4.48 -18.63
N VAL A 163 7.00 5.03 -17.98
CA VAL A 163 5.77 5.48 -18.61
C VAL A 163 5.48 6.93 -18.24
N LYS A 164 4.63 7.61 -19.00
CA LYS A 164 4.13 8.93 -18.67
C LYS A 164 2.81 8.83 -17.91
N LEU A 165 2.76 9.42 -16.73
CA LEU A 165 1.55 9.56 -15.93
C LEU A 165 1.21 11.04 -15.74
N ARG A 166 -0.08 11.34 -15.79
CA ARG A 166 -0.58 12.66 -15.41
C ARG A 166 -0.76 12.70 -13.91
N ALA A 167 0.02 13.56 -13.27
CA ALA A 167 0.07 13.72 -11.83
C ALA A 167 -0.37 15.14 -11.43
N LYS A 168 -1.24 15.23 -10.41
CA LYS A 168 -1.64 16.51 -9.81
C LYS A 168 -1.18 16.58 -8.36
N LEU A 169 -0.55 17.67 -7.99
CA LEU A 169 -0.09 17.96 -6.64
C LEU A 169 -0.37 19.43 -6.31
N GLY A 170 -1.26 19.68 -5.35
CA GLY A 170 -1.76 21.02 -5.13
C GLY A 170 -2.38 21.59 -6.42
N GLU A 171 -1.80 22.64 -6.95
CA GLU A 171 -2.21 23.28 -8.22
C GLU A 171 -1.43 22.76 -9.44
N LEU A 172 -0.34 22.02 -9.26
CA LEU A 172 0.41 21.44 -10.36
C LEU A 172 -0.40 20.31 -11.03
N ASN A 173 -0.31 20.26 -12.37
CA ASN A 173 -0.95 19.22 -13.19
C ASN A 173 -0.03 18.87 -14.36
N GLU A 174 0.89 17.96 -14.12
CA GLU A 174 1.99 17.63 -15.02
C GLU A 174 1.86 16.23 -15.61
N LEU A 175 2.24 16.09 -16.88
CA LEU A 175 2.46 14.80 -17.52
C LEU A 175 3.94 14.51 -17.45
N THR A 176 4.34 13.61 -16.56
CA THR A 176 5.75 13.33 -16.29
C THR A 176 6.08 11.85 -16.29
N GLU A 177 7.37 11.53 -16.42
CA GLU A 177 7.85 10.16 -16.46
C GLU A 177 7.92 9.55 -15.06
N PHE A 178 7.46 8.30 -14.98
CA PHE A 178 7.57 7.45 -13.79
C PHE A 178 8.19 6.10 -14.17
N ALA A 179 9.19 5.69 -13.42
CA ALA A 179 9.70 4.33 -13.48
C ALA A 179 8.76 3.40 -12.70
N LEU A 180 8.33 2.29 -13.32
CA LEU A 180 7.47 1.30 -12.67
C LEU A 180 8.33 0.35 -11.82
N GLY A 181 8.03 0.27 -10.54
CA GLY A 181 8.71 -0.62 -9.60
C GLY A 181 7.74 -1.57 -8.91
N ALA A 182 8.24 -2.64 -8.33
CA ALA A 182 7.45 -3.49 -7.46
C ALA A 182 7.14 -2.79 -6.13
N GLY A 183 5.95 -3.03 -5.57
CA GLY A 183 5.55 -2.50 -4.28
C GLY A 183 4.38 -1.52 -4.35
N GLN A 184 4.34 -0.60 -3.41
CA GLN A 184 3.26 0.39 -3.28
C GLN A 184 3.84 1.79 -3.03
N GLY A 185 3.03 2.81 -3.32
CA GLY A 185 3.39 4.20 -3.11
C GLY A 185 4.16 4.82 -4.27
N ILE A 186 4.49 6.08 -4.09
CA ILE A 186 5.16 6.91 -5.09
C ILE A 186 6.39 7.56 -4.43
N VAL A 187 7.45 7.68 -5.21
CA VAL A 187 8.57 8.57 -4.89
C VAL A 187 8.65 9.62 -5.99
N LEU A 188 8.49 10.88 -5.63
CA LEU A 188 8.68 12.03 -6.52
C LEU A 188 10.16 12.40 -6.56
N GLY A 189 10.71 12.44 -7.74
CA GLY A 189 12.09 12.84 -8.00
C GLY A 189 12.19 14.22 -8.65
N MET A 190 13.42 14.62 -8.93
CA MET A 190 13.73 15.93 -9.50
C MET A 190 13.09 16.20 -10.87
N ASN A 191 12.74 15.16 -11.64
CA ASN A 191 12.01 15.34 -12.90
C ASN A 191 10.61 15.94 -12.73
N PHE A 192 10.05 15.88 -11.52
CA PHE A 192 8.75 16.47 -11.19
C PHE A 192 8.88 17.80 -10.41
N ILE A 193 9.88 17.94 -9.53
CA ILE A 193 9.92 19.03 -8.54
C ILE A 193 10.92 20.15 -8.87
N ARG A 194 11.93 19.92 -9.72
CA ARG A 194 13.12 20.77 -9.89
C ARG A 194 12.83 22.28 -9.98
N ASP A 195 11.93 22.67 -10.86
CA ASP A 195 11.72 24.08 -11.20
C ASP A 195 10.46 24.68 -10.57
N VAL A 196 9.61 23.83 -10.00
CA VAL A 196 8.26 24.16 -9.55
C VAL A 196 8.08 24.12 -8.05
N ALA A 197 9.02 23.49 -7.32
CA ALA A 197 8.87 23.30 -5.88
C ALA A 197 10.20 23.37 -5.13
N VAL A 198 10.10 23.64 -3.83
CA VAL A 198 11.15 23.45 -2.83
C VAL A 198 10.68 22.44 -1.78
N VAL A 199 11.60 21.67 -1.23
CA VAL A 199 11.27 20.63 -0.26
C VAL A 199 11.62 21.07 1.15
N ASP A 200 10.64 21.06 2.04
CA ASP A 200 10.83 21.21 3.49
C ASP A 200 10.66 19.83 4.14
N SER A 201 11.78 19.17 4.41
CA SER A 201 11.80 17.80 4.95
C SER A 201 11.21 17.67 6.37
N ASN A 202 11.01 18.79 7.08
CA ASN A 202 10.40 18.80 8.41
C ASN A 202 8.86 18.79 8.37
N ARG A 203 8.28 18.98 7.19
CA ARG A 203 6.83 19.08 7.00
C ARG A 203 6.28 17.88 6.23
N LYS A 204 4.97 17.68 6.34
CA LYS A 204 4.22 16.65 5.60
C LYS A 204 2.87 17.24 5.17
N PHE A 205 2.41 16.80 4.00
CA PHE A 205 1.08 17.16 3.48
C PHE A 205 0.84 18.66 3.50
N VAL A 206 1.81 19.41 2.99
CA VAL A 206 1.78 20.88 2.93
C VAL A 206 0.78 21.35 1.89
N GLN A 207 0.70 20.62 0.77
CA GLN A 207 -0.20 20.96 -0.31
C GLN A 207 -1.60 20.37 -0.08
N PRO A 208 -2.67 21.12 -0.42
CA PRO A 208 -4.02 20.57 -0.39
C PRO A 208 -4.16 19.42 -1.40
N LYS A 209 -5.03 18.46 -1.11
CA LYS A 209 -5.37 17.42 -2.09
C LYS A 209 -5.94 18.06 -3.34
N ALA A 210 -5.36 17.75 -4.49
CA ALA A 210 -5.87 18.19 -5.78
C ALA A 210 -7.31 17.69 -6.00
N LYS A 211 -8.15 18.56 -6.55
CA LYS A 211 -9.55 18.23 -6.90
C LYS A 211 -9.63 17.63 -8.30
#